data_1b4d50073150b48b6939c899addf9178
#
_entry.id   1b4d50073150b48b6939c899addf9178
#
_cell.length_a   1.000
_cell.length_b   1.000
_cell.length_c   1.000
_cell.angle_alpha   90.00
_cell.angle_beta   90.00
_cell.angle_gamma   90.00
#
_symmetry.space_group_name_H-M   'P 1'
#
loop_
_entity.id
_entity.type
_entity.pdbx_description
1 polymer ?
#
loop_
_entity_poly.entity_id
_entity_poly.type
_entity_poly.pdbx_seq_one_letter_code
_entity_poly.pdbx_strand_id
1 'polypeptide(L)'
;FTQHQVHFEDVVERFGRKTMYFEDFEGSRLMLVVDDGKGVPYGTPWTKSGVPEEFTVVGLGHVTLTVRKAEQTQLVLTEVLGFKKVGSYPSFVAAMPDITVYSTGDGGPASEVHIEERPDLPLERPGRGSVHHVAFRVKTIEDYDRWEELLRARGFMTSGKIDRYYFKSIYFREPNGILYELATDEPGFATDESMETLGETLALPPFLEPRREQIEASLRPLTFNE
;
A
#
# COMPACT_ATOMS: atom_id res chain seq x y z
N PHE A 1 9.44 8.33 -18.74
CA PHE A 1 8.04 8.72 -18.75
C PHE A 1 7.67 9.47 -20.04
N THR A 2 8.45 10.44 -20.47
CA THR A 2 8.22 11.17 -21.75
C THR A 2 8.16 10.22 -22.94
N GLN A 3 9.10 9.25 -23.03
CA GLN A 3 9.13 8.26 -24.11
C GLN A 3 7.87 7.38 -24.15
N HIS A 4 7.30 7.08 -22.99
CA HIS A 4 6.10 6.23 -22.86
C HIS A 4 4.80 7.00 -22.72
N GLN A 5 4.83 8.34 -22.92
CA GLN A 5 3.67 9.22 -22.83
C GLN A 5 2.92 9.14 -21.50
N VAL A 6 3.64 8.86 -20.42
CA VAL A 6 3.10 8.90 -19.06
C VAL A 6 2.95 10.35 -18.63
N HIS A 7 1.78 10.72 -18.13
CA HIS A 7 1.55 12.04 -17.54
C HIS A 7 2.27 12.15 -16.18
N PHE A 8 3.13 13.13 -16.00
CA PHE A 8 3.88 13.34 -14.76
C PHE A 8 4.10 14.84 -14.50
N GLU A 9 4.33 15.18 -13.23
CA GLU A 9 4.60 16.53 -12.76
C GLU A 9 6.11 16.74 -12.56
N ASP A 10 6.51 18.00 -12.40
CA ASP A 10 7.89 18.34 -12.05
C ASP A 10 8.30 17.74 -10.71
N VAL A 11 9.60 17.45 -10.58
CA VAL A 11 10.16 17.00 -9.31
C VAL A 11 10.10 18.12 -8.28
N VAL A 12 9.48 17.85 -7.16
CA VAL A 12 9.34 18.80 -6.03
C VAL A 12 9.92 18.20 -4.76
N GLU A 13 10.20 19.02 -3.77
CA GLU A 13 10.58 18.56 -2.45
C GLU A 13 9.34 18.46 -1.56
N ARG A 14 9.15 17.30 -0.92
CA ARG A 14 8.10 17.03 0.06
C ARG A 14 8.68 16.34 1.27
N PHE A 15 8.45 16.91 2.42
CA PHE A 15 8.97 16.38 3.71
C PHE A 15 10.46 16.00 3.64
N GLY A 16 11.28 16.88 3.02
CA GLY A 16 12.73 16.71 2.87
C GLY A 16 13.16 15.68 1.81
N ARG A 17 12.24 15.17 0.97
CA ARG A 17 12.54 14.19 -0.09
C ARG A 17 12.10 14.68 -1.45
N LYS A 18 12.91 14.41 -2.47
CA LYS A 18 12.51 14.63 -3.86
C LYS A 18 11.38 13.67 -4.21
N THR A 19 10.30 14.21 -4.74
CA THR A 19 9.07 13.49 -5.08
C THR A 19 8.61 13.89 -6.47
N MET A 20 8.15 12.94 -7.26
CA MET A 20 7.55 13.17 -8.58
C MET A 20 6.21 12.46 -8.65
N TYR A 21 5.15 13.20 -8.95
CA TYR A 21 3.79 12.69 -9.10
C TYR A 21 3.53 12.29 -10.55
N PHE A 22 2.75 11.25 -10.73
CA PHE A 22 2.33 10.77 -12.05
C PHE A 22 1.02 10.00 -11.95
N GLU A 23 0.40 9.73 -13.09
CA GLU A 23 -0.82 8.94 -13.20
C GLU A 23 -0.61 7.77 -14.14
N ASP A 24 -1.23 6.62 -13.83
CA ASP A 24 -1.31 5.53 -14.77
C ASP A 24 -2.43 5.73 -15.80
N PHE A 25 -2.59 4.79 -16.72
CA PHE A 25 -3.57 4.88 -17.82
C PHE A 25 -5.03 4.82 -17.35
N GLU A 26 -5.27 4.44 -16.10
CA GLU A 26 -6.61 4.39 -15.48
C GLU A 26 -6.87 5.55 -14.54
N GLY A 27 -5.92 6.47 -14.41
CA GLY A 27 -6.01 7.66 -13.55
C GLY A 27 -5.64 7.40 -12.09
N SER A 28 -4.97 6.26 -11.79
CA SER A 28 -4.43 6.03 -10.45
C SER A 28 -3.29 6.99 -10.19
N ARG A 29 -3.38 7.75 -9.10
CA ARG A 29 -2.36 8.73 -8.71
C ARG A 29 -1.24 8.04 -7.95
N LEU A 30 -0.05 8.17 -8.47
CA LEU A 30 1.16 7.54 -7.99
C LEU A 30 2.24 8.58 -7.75
N MET A 31 3.27 8.22 -6.98
CA MET A 31 4.45 9.05 -6.82
C MET A 31 5.71 8.22 -6.70
N LEU A 32 6.80 8.73 -7.24
CA LEU A 32 8.15 8.27 -6.94
C LEU A 32 8.74 9.16 -5.86
N VAL A 33 9.31 8.56 -4.85
CA VAL A 33 9.96 9.26 -3.73
C VAL A 33 11.39 8.75 -3.62
N VAL A 34 12.34 9.67 -3.53
CA VAL A 34 13.75 9.28 -3.35
C VAL A 34 13.91 8.64 -1.99
N ASP A 35 14.48 7.43 -1.98
CA ASP A 35 14.92 6.77 -0.76
C ASP A 35 16.12 7.51 -0.16
N ASP A 36 16.05 7.84 1.12
CA ASP A 36 17.12 8.48 1.86
C ASP A 36 17.97 7.49 2.67
N GLY A 37 17.74 6.19 2.49
CA GLY A 37 18.46 5.11 3.17
C GLY A 37 18.18 5.01 4.66
N LYS A 38 17.12 5.65 5.17
CA LYS A 38 16.76 5.66 6.59
C LYS A 38 15.51 4.84 6.88
N GLY A 39 15.42 4.34 8.09
CA GLY A 39 14.27 3.63 8.60
C GLY A 39 14.20 2.17 8.18
N VAL A 40 12.98 1.69 7.90
CA VAL A 40 12.75 0.29 7.55
C VAL A 40 13.45 -0.05 6.23
N PRO A 41 14.27 -1.12 6.19
CA PRO A 41 14.94 -1.54 4.96
C PRO A 41 13.93 -1.94 3.88
N TYR A 42 14.25 -1.60 2.64
CA TYR A 42 13.49 -2.03 1.47
C TYR A 42 13.88 -3.44 1.01
N GLY A 43 13.14 -3.95 0.04
CA GLY A 43 13.46 -5.20 -0.66
C GLY A 43 14.64 -5.09 -1.62
N THR A 44 14.89 -6.16 -2.34
CA THR A 44 15.92 -6.20 -3.37
C THR A 44 15.35 -5.65 -4.69
N PRO A 45 16.03 -4.70 -5.35
CA PRO A 45 15.59 -4.19 -6.65
C PRO A 45 15.51 -5.29 -7.71
N TRP A 46 14.52 -5.17 -8.61
CA TRP A 46 14.41 -6.08 -9.76
C TRP A 46 15.46 -5.74 -10.82
N THR A 47 16.54 -6.52 -10.89
CA THR A 47 17.68 -6.25 -11.78
C THR A 47 17.45 -6.56 -13.26
N LYS A 48 16.37 -7.30 -13.60
CA LYS A 48 16.00 -7.64 -14.99
C LYS A 48 15.00 -6.65 -15.61
N SER A 49 14.73 -5.52 -14.97
CA SER A 49 13.73 -4.54 -15.42
C SER A 49 14.16 -3.70 -16.63
N GLY A 50 15.45 -3.73 -17.03
CA GLY A 50 16.00 -2.81 -18.03
C GLY A 50 16.24 -1.38 -17.53
N VAL A 51 15.84 -1.06 -16.29
CA VAL A 51 16.13 0.21 -15.62
C VAL A 51 17.51 0.11 -14.96
N PRO A 52 18.42 1.10 -15.12
CA PRO A 52 19.69 1.10 -14.40
C PRO A 52 19.50 0.97 -12.89
N GLU A 53 20.38 0.22 -12.21
CA GLU A 53 20.22 -0.15 -10.80
C GLU A 53 20.01 1.07 -9.87
N GLU A 54 20.73 2.17 -10.14
CA GLU A 54 20.62 3.41 -9.38
C GLU A 54 19.25 4.11 -9.50
N PHE A 55 18.41 3.70 -10.46
CA PHE A 55 17.06 4.26 -10.69
C PHE A 55 15.95 3.26 -10.46
N THR A 56 16.25 2.06 -9.98
CA THR A 56 15.23 1.03 -9.75
C THR A 56 14.36 1.36 -8.57
N VAL A 57 13.10 0.90 -8.64
CA VAL A 57 12.17 0.94 -7.50
C VAL A 57 12.62 -0.10 -6.47
N VAL A 58 12.83 0.32 -5.24
CA VAL A 58 13.32 -0.54 -4.15
C VAL A 58 12.19 -1.05 -3.24
N GLY A 59 10.99 -0.48 -3.33
CA GLY A 59 9.84 -0.92 -2.55
C GLY A 59 8.72 0.11 -2.51
N LEU A 60 7.67 -0.19 -1.75
CA LEU A 60 6.58 0.73 -1.48
C LEU A 60 7.02 1.80 -0.48
N GLY A 61 6.84 3.07 -0.84
CA GLY A 61 7.01 4.21 0.04
C GLY A 61 5.74 4.50 0.86
N HIS A 62 5.62 5.75 1.33
CA HIS A 62 4.46 6.18 2.08
C HIS A 62 3.18 6.23 1.24
N VAL A 63 2.05 6.12 1.91
CA VAL A 63 0.73 6.38 1.34
C VAL A 63 0.20 7.72 1.84
N THR A 64 -0.42 8.50 0.95
CA THR A 64 -1.17 9.71 1.33
C THR A 64 -2.65 9.40 1.37
N LEU A 65 -3.27 9.57 2.53
CA LEU A 65 -4.70 9.40 2.76
C LEU A 65 -5.38 10.77 2.67
N THR A 66 -6.18 10.96 1.63
CA THR A 66 -7.00 12.16 1.49
C THR A 66 -8.34 11.92 2.18
N VAL A 67 -8.58 12.64 3.27
CA VAL A 67 -9.74 12.44 4.14
C VAL A 67 -10.51 13.73 4.35
N ARG A 68 -11.78 13.63 4.73
CA ARG A 68 -12.62 14.81 5.01
C ARG A 68 -12.44 15.37 6.42
N LYS A 69 -12.07 14.50 7.38
CA LYS A 69 -11.84 14.85 8.78
C LYS A 69 -10.58 14.15 9.28
N ALA A 70 -9.46 14.87 9.23
CA ALA A 70 -8.15 14.32 9.59
C ALA A 70 -8.09 13.76 11.02
N GLU A 71 -8.71 14.43 11.98
CA GLU A 71 -8.68 14.05 13.40
C GLU A 71 -9.09 12.59 13.63
N GLN A 72 -10.13 12.12 12.93
CA GLN A 72 -10.65 10.76 13.11
C GLN A 72 -9.63 9.69 12.65
N THR A 73 -9.01 9.90 11.49
CA THR A 73 -7.96 9.01 10.98
C THR A 73 -6.71 9.08 11.86
N GLN A 74 -6.34 10.27 12.33
CA GLN A 74 -5.22 10.47 13.24
C GLN A 74 -5.37 9.66 14.52
N LEU A 75 -6.55 9.68 15.14
CA LEU A 75 -6.83 8.89 16.36
C LEU A 75 -6.66 7.38 16.08
N VAL A 76 -7.11 6.88 14.95
CA VAL A 76 -6.90 5.47 14.60
C VAL A 76 -5.42 5.16 14.43
N LEU A 77 -4.67 6.01 13.74
CA LEU A 77 -3.24 5.80 13.57
C LEU A 77 -2.50 5.83 14.92
N THR A 78 -2.79 6.80 15.79
CA THR A 78 -2.03 6.98 17.05
C THR A 78 -2.48 6.06 18.17
N GLU A 79 -3.80 5.99 18.44
CA GLU A 79 -4.33 5.30 19.61
C GLU A 79 -4.61 3.81 19.37
N VAL A 80 -4.73 3.40 18.10
CA VAL A 80 -4.99 2.00 17.75
C VAL A 80 -3.77 1.35 17.13
N LEU A 81 -3.20 1.96 16.07
CA LEU A 81 -2.10 1.37 15.31
C LEU A 81 -0.69 1.75 15.83
N GLY A 82 -0.61 2.68 16.80
CA GLY A 82 0.65 3.02 17.46
C GLY A 82 1.61 3.91 16.64
N PHE A 83 1.12 4.56 15.60
CA PHE A 83 1.89 5.55 14.85
C PHE A 83 2.16 6.80 15.71
N LYS A 84 3.20 7.53 15.35
CA LYS A 84 3.57 8.81 15.98
C LYS A 84 3.58 9.91 14.94
N LYS A 85 3.02 11.07 15.28
CA LYS A 85 3.18 12.28 14.45
C LYS A 85 4.64 12.69 14.43
N VAL A 86 5.22 12.82 13.23
CA VAL A 86 6.65 13.18 13.05
C VAL A 86 6.84 14.53 12.37
N GLY A 87 5.78 15.13 11.81
CA GLY A 87 5.86 16.46 11.23
C GLY A 87 4.66 16.79 10.35
N SER A 88 4.81 17.85 9.58
CA SER A 88 3.86 18.28 8.55
C SER A 88 4.55 19.08 7.46
N TYR A 89 3.88 19.26 6.34
CA TYR A 89 4.31 20.14 5.24
C TYR A 89 3.08 20.75 4.54
N PRO A 90 3.24 21.89 3.82
CA PRO A 90 2.12 22.56 3.19
C PRO A 90 1.34 21.68 2.21
N SER A 91 0.01 21.80 2.24
CA SER A 91 -0.85 21.21 1.22
C SER A 91 -0.55 21.78 -0.17
N PHE A 92 -0.82 20.97 -1.20
CA PHE A 92 -0.78 21.41 -2.60
C PHE A 92 -1.91 22.39 -2.95
N VAL A 93 -2.96 22.37 -2.15
CA VAL A 93 -4.16 23.19 -2.36
C VAL A 93 -4.14 24.36 -1.42
N ALA A 94 -4.14 25.57 -1.99
CA ALA A 94 -4.16 26.80 -1.20
C ALA A 94 -5.34 26.81 -0.22
N ALA A 95 -5.10 27.34 0.97
CA ALA A 95 -6.07 27.43 2.07
C ALA A 95 -6.52 26.10 2.69
N MET A 96 -5.94 24.95 2.28
CA MET A 96 -6.13 23.68 2.98
C MET A 96 -5.11 23.52 4.11
N PRO A 97 -5.43 22.74 5.15
CA PRO A 97 -4.50 22.42 6.23
C PRO A 97 -3.22 21.74 5.72
N ASP A 98 -2.13 21.90 6.46
CA ASP A 98 -0.89 21.15 6.21
C ASP A 98 -1.15 19.65 6.19
N ILE A 99 -0.46 18.96 5.30
CA ILE A 99 -0.41 17.49 5.28
C ILE A 99 0.40 17.02 6.48
N THR A 100 -0.20 16.19 7.32
CA THR A 100 0.44 15.68 8.54
C THR A 100 1.05 14.31 8.31
N VAL A 101 2.28 14.12 8.77
CA VAL A 101 3.06 12.90 8.61
C VAL A 101 3.07 12.09 9.90
N TYR A 102 2.69 10.83 9.79
CA TYR A 102 2.74 9.82 10.85
C TYR A 102 3.71 8.72 10.46
N SER A 103 4.45 8.19 11.42
CA SER A 103 5.43 7.14 11.21
C SER A 103 5.35 6.07 12.29
N THR A 104 5.74 4.85 11.96
CA THR A 104 5.84 3.72 12.89
C THR A 104 7.18 3.03 12.78
N GLY A 105 7.49 2.13 13.71
CA GLY A 105 8.77 1.38 13.73
C GLY A 105 9.98 2.31 13.72
N ASP A 106 10.95 1.98 12.89
CA ASP A 106 12.22 2.72 12.75
C ASP A 106 12.11 3.96 11.83
N GLY A 107 10.89 4.25 11.35
CA GLY A 107 10.64 5.39 10.47
C GLY A 107 11.04 5.13 9.01
N GLY A 108 11.21 6.23 8.27
CA GLY A 108 11.52 6.20 6.84
C GLY A 108 10.28 6.08 5.95
N PRO A 109 10.43 6.31 4.62
CA PRO A 109 9.29 6.39 3.71
C PRO A 109 8.40 5.14 3.70
N ALA A 110 8.97 3.95 3.91
CA ALA A 110 8.24 2.68 3.91
C ALA A 110 7.30 2.49 5.12
N SER A 111 7.41 3.33 6.14
CA SER A 111 6.62 3.23 7.37
C SER A 111 5.83 4.50 7.70
N GLU A 112 5.67 5.38 6.73
CA GLU A 112 4.96 6.64 6.89
C GLU A 112 3.55 6.58 6.28
N VAL A 113 2.62 7.27 6.96
CA VAL A 113 1.29 7.60 6.46
C VAL A 113 1.14 9.10 6.50
N HIS A 114 0.84 9.71 5.37
CA HIS A 114 0.57 11.13 5.26
C HIS A 114 -0.94 11.37 5.21
N ILE A 115 -1.45 12.34 5.98
CA ILE A 115 -2.87 12.68 6.01
C ILE A 115 -3.06 14.06 5.39
N GLU A 116 -3.80 14.10 4.29
CA GLU A 116 -4.29 15.30 3.65
C GLU A 116 -5.77 15.52 4.00
N GLU A 117 -6.09 16.66 4.61
CA GLU A 117 -7.49 17.00 4.91
C GLU A 117 -8.11 17.79 3.77
N ARG A 118 -9.18 17.24 3.18
CA ARG A 118 -9.89 17.80 2.03
C ARG A 118 -11.41 17.71 2.23
N PRO A 119 -11.99 18.56 3.09
CA PRO A 119 -13.44 18.58 3.33
C PRO A 119 -14.25 19.05 2.12
N ASP A 120 -13.60 19.68 1.16
CA ASP A 120 -14.16 20.18 -0.10
C ASP A 120 -14.44 19.08 -1.12
N LEU A 121 -13.77 17.91 -1.01
CA LEU A 121 -13.94 16.81 -1.93
C LEU A 121 -15.20 15.98 -1.62
N PRO A 122 -15.83 15.38 -2.65
CA PRO A 122 -16.89 14.41 -2.45
C PRO A 122 -16.34 13.14 -1.79
N LEU A 123 -17.26 12.29 -1.30
CA LEU A 123 -16.88 10.94 -0.85
C LEU A 123 -16.33 10.14 -2.02
N GLU A 124 -15.35 9.29 -1.70
CA GLU A 124 -14.77 8.35 -2.65
C GLU A 124 -15.84 7.49 -3.31
N ARG A 125 -15.64 7.19 -4.59
CA ARG A 125 -16.42 6.20 -5.34
C ARG A 125 -15.49 5.07 -5.77
N PRO A 126 -15.47 3.94 -5.04
CA PRO A 126 -14.62 2.81 -5.39
C PRO A 126 -14.87 2.32 -6.81
N GLY A 127 -13.80 1.96 -7.51
CA GLY A 127 -13.88 1.47 -8.89
C GLY A 127 -12.51 1.42 -9.57
N ARG A 128 -12.51 1.36 -10.89
CA ARG A 128 -11.30 1.38 -11.70
C ARG A 128 -10.51 2.68 -11.43
N GLY A 129 -9.21 2.58 -11.26
CA GLY A 129 -8.32 3.70 -10.95
C GLY A 129 -8.35 4.14 -9.48
N SER A 130 -9.12 3.47 -8.60
CA SER A 130 -9.08 3.74 -7.16
C SER A 130 -8.28 2.70 -6.38
N VAL A 131 -7.75 3.11 -5.22
CA VAL A 131 -7.07 2.20 -4.27
C VAL A 131 -8.12 1.52 -3.40
N HIS A 132 -8.10 0.19 -3.35
CA HIS A 132 -9.09 -0.58 -2.60
C HIS A 132 -8.86 -0.52 -1.08
N HIS A 133 -7.61 -0.64 -0.63
CA HIS A 133 -7.24 -0.65 0.78
C HIS A 133 -5.77 -0.26 0.99
N VAL A 134 -5.43 0.03 2.23
CA VAL A 134 -4.05 0.18 2.70
C VAL A 134 -3.75 -0.96 3.66
N ALA A 135 -2.70 -1.75 3.37
CA ALA A 135 -2.27 -2.86 4.19
C ALA A 135 -1.11 -2.46 5.10
N PHE A 136 -1.25 -2.77 6.38
CA PHE A 136 -0.19 -2.65 7.37
C PHE A 136 0.34 -4.03 7.72
N ARG A 137 1.66 -4.16 7.74
CA ARG A 137 2.35 -5.41 8.01
C ARG A 137 2.21 -5.81 9.46
N VAL A 138 1.84 -7.06 9.70
CA VAL A 138 1.86 -7.73 11.01
C VAL A 138 2.93 -8.81 10.99
N LYS A 139 3.85 -8.76 11.95
CA LYS A 139 5.10 -9.52 11.88
C LYS A 139 4.94 -11.00 12.22
N THR A 140 4.05 -11.34 13.16
CA THR A 140 3.86 -12.71 13.64
C THR A 140 2.39 -13.10 13.67
N ILE A 141 2.12 -14.40 13.67
CA ILE A 141 0.74 -14.92 13.81
C ILE A 141 0.16 -14.59 15.19
N GLU A 142 0.99 -14.58 16.23
CA GLU A 142 0.56 -14.21 17.58
C GLU A 142 0.13 -12.74 17.64
N ASP A 143 0.86 -11.85 16.96
CA ASP A 143 0.46 -10.44 16.86
C ASP A 143 -0.83 -10.29 16.04
N TYR A 144 -0.97 -11.03 14.95
CA TYR A 144 -2.19 -11.06 14.15
C TYR A 144 -3.42 -11.46 14.98
N ASP A 145 -3.27 -12.46 15.84
CA ASP A 145 -4.34 -12.90 16.74
C ASP A 145 -4.72 -11.82 17.75
N ARG A 146 -3.73 -11.14 18.33
CA ARG A 146 -3.95 -10.02 19.26
C ARG A 146 -4.60 -8.82 18.57
N TRP A 147 -4.27 -8.56 17.32
CA TRP A 147 -4.86 -7.47 16.56
C TRP A 147 -6.37 -7.65 16.36
N GLU A 148 -6.82 -8.85 16.05
CA GLU A 148 -8.27 -9.12 15.93
C GLU A 148 -8.99 -8.82 17.24
N GLU A 149 -8.46 -9.27 18.37
CA GLU A 149 -9.02 -9.01 19.70
C GLU A 149 -9.03 -7.51 20.03
N LEU A 150 -7.92 -6.81 19.77
CA LEU A 150 -7.78 -5.38 20.02
C LEU A 150 -8.79 -4.55 19.21
N LEU A 151 -8.90 -4.81 17.92
CA LEU A 151 -9.82 -4.08 17.05
C LEU A 151 -11.27 -4.24 17.51
N ARG A 152 -11.68 -5.46 17.85
CA ARG A 152 -13.02 -5.74 18.40
C ARG A 152 -13.25 -5.05 19.73
N ALA A 153 -12.26 -5.09 20.63
CA ALA A 153 -12.34 -4.42 21.93
C ALA A 153 -12.44 -2.89 21.81
N ARG A 154 -11.90 -2.31 20.73
CA ARG A 154 -12.01 -0.89 20.38
C ARG A 154 -13.27 -0.54 19.59
N GLY A 155 -14.15 -1.52 19.36
CA GLY A 155 -15.46 -1.33 18.71
C GLY A 155 -15.41 -1.31 17.18
N PHE A 156 -14.31 -1.73 16.55
CA PHE A 156 -14.27 -1.86 15.10
C PHE A 156 -15.00 -3.13 14.64
N MET A 157 -15.79 -2.98 13.59
CA MET A 157 -16.29 -4.12 12.83
C MET A 157 -15.17 -4.62 11.92
N THR A 158 -14.75 -5.85 12.12
CA THR A 158 -13.70 -6.49 11.33
C THR A 158 -14.28 -7.55 10.40
N SER A 159 -13.52 -7.95 9.39
CA SER A 159 -13.86 -9.10 8.54
C SER A 159 -13.75 -10.44 9.27
N GLY A 160 -13.18 -10.44 10.48
CA GLY A 160 -12.61 -11.63 11.07
C GLY A 160 -11.29 -12.02 10.40
N LYS A 161 -10.73 -13.13 10.84
CA LYS A 161 -9.49 -13.70 10.32
C LYS A 161 -9.74 -14.36 8.96
N ILE A 162 -9.02 -13.91 7.92
CA ILE A 162 -9.15 -14.44 6.55
C ILE A 162 -7.84 -15.07 6.14
N ASP A 163 -7.88 -16.33 5.71
CA ASP A 163 -6.76 -16.99 5.07
C ASP A 163 -6.73 -16.65 3.58
N ARG A 164 -5.62 -16.04 3.13
CA ARG A 164 -5.35 -15.67 1.73
C ARG A 164 -4.40 -16.64 1.05
N TYR A 165 -4.14 -17.78 1.65
CA TYR A 165 -3.19 -18.81 1.24
C TYR A 165 -1.73 -18.37 1.41
N TYR A 166 -1.30 -17.27 0.84
CA TYR A 166 0.08 -16.74 0.95
C TYR A 166 0.30 -15.85 2.17
N PHE A 167 -0.77 -15.36 2.78
CA PHE A 167 -0.78 -14.53 3.98
C PHE A 167 -2.15 -14.58 4.65
N LYS A 168 -2.27 -13.98 5.81
CA LYS A 168 -3.55 -13.86 6.54
C LYS A 168 -3.90 -12.39 6.70
N SER A 169 -5.18 -12.06 6.62
CA SER A 169 -5.69 -10.70 6.64
C SER A 169 -6.80 -10.49 7.65
N ILE A 170 -6.84 -9.28 8.23
CA ILE A 170 -7.98 -8.73 8.93
C ILE A 170 -8.29 -7.38 8.28
N TYR A 171 -9.52 -7.16 7.83
CA TYR A 171 -9.95 -5.89 7.27
C TYR A 171 -10.85 -5.16 8.24
N PHE A 172 -10.71 -3.83 8.30
CA PHE A 172 -11.62 -2.95 9.03
C PHE A 172 -11.66 -1.57 8.36
N ARG A 173 -12.76 -0.83 8.58
CA ARG A 173 -12.85 0.54 8.09
C ARG A 173 -12.56 1.53 9.21
N GLU A 174 -11.70 2.51 8.90
CA GLU A 174 -11.51 3.67 9.77
C GLU A 174 -12.69 4.67 9.59
N PRO A 175 -12.85 5.68 10.48
CA PRO A 175 -14.05 6.51 10.50
C PRO A 175 -14.34 7.35 9.24
N ASN A 176 -13.33 7.66 8.39
CA ASN A 176 -13.55 8.31 7.09
C ASN A 176 -13.94 7.31 5.99
N GLY A 177 -14.01 6.00 6.30
CA GLY A 177 -14.43 4.96 5.41
C GLY A 177 -13.29 4.23 4.67
N ILE A 178 -12.04 4.63 4.86
CA ILE A 178 -10.89 3.97 4.24
C ILE A 178 -10.78 2.54 4.78
N LEU A 179 -10.63 1.59 3.88
CA LEU A 179 -10.42 0.20 4.24
C LEU A 179 -8.96 -0.04 4.61
N TYR A 180 -8.72 -0.45 5.84
CA TYR A 180 -7.42 -0.90 6.32
C TYR A 180 -7.37 -2.42 6.36
N GLU A 181 -6.18 -2.93 6.07
CA GLU A 181 -5.83 -4.35 6.18
C GLU A 181 -4.68 -4.51 7.16
N LEU A 182 -4.75 -5.51 8.02
CA LEU A 182 -3.61 -6.02 8.76
C LEU A 182 -3.23 -7.35 8.12
N ALA A 183 -2.02 -7.45 7.55
CA ALA A 183 -1.57 -8.60 6.79
C ALA A 183 -0.28 -9.19 7.35
N THR A 184 -0.21 -10.53 7.41
CA THR A 184 1.00 -11.24 7.84
C THR A 184 1.97 -11.46 6.68
N ASP A 185 3.24 -11.72 7.00
CA ASP A 185 4.23 -12.15 6.00
C ASP A 185 4.12 -13.64 5.67
N GLU A 186 3.63 -14.44 6.62
CA GLU A 186 3.59 -15.88 6.52
C GLU A 186 2.27 -16.42 5.96
N PRO A 187 2.35 -17.55 5.22
CA PRO A 187 3.51 -18.37 4.88
C PRO A 187 4.41 -17.79 3.78
N GLY A 188 3.97 -16.75 3.04
CA GLY A 188 4.72 -16.08 2.00
C GLY A 188 4.49 -16.65 0.60
N PHE A 189 4.89 -15.86 -0.42
CA PHE A 189 4.63 -16.21 -1.82
C PHE A 189 5.44 -17.39 -2.33
N ALA A 190 6.55 -17.75 -1.68
CA ALA A 190 7.37 -18.93 -2.04
C ALA A 190 6.89 -20.22 -1.37
N THR A 191 5.61 -20.28 -0.96
CA THR A 191 5.07 -21.45 -0.24
C THR A 191 4.78 -22.64 -1.16
N ASP A 192 4.52 -22.39 -2.44
CA ASP A 192 4.16 -23.39 -3.45
C ASP A 192 5.02 -23.31 -4.73
N GLU A 193 5.84 -22.26 -4.88
CA GLU A 193 6.78 -22.08 -5.97
C GLU A 193 8.16 -21.73 -5.41
N SER A 194 9.22 -22.10 -6.15
CA SER A 194 10.57 -21.68 -5.78
C SER A 194 10.79 -20.19 -6.08
N MET A 195 11.67 -19.53 -5.34
CA MET A 195 12.01 -18.11 -5.58
C MET A 195 12.58 -17.88 -6.98
N GLU A 196 13.22 -18.89 -7.58
CA GLU A 196 13.83 -18.79 -8.91
C GLU A 196 12.79 -18.77 -10.02
N THR A 197 11.65 -19.44 -9.82
CA THR A 197 10.58 -19.61 -10.81
C THR A 197 9.27 -18.92 -10.40
N LEU A 198 9.30 -18.14 -9.34
CA LEU A 198 8.12 -17.49 -8.77
C LEU A 198 7.42 -16.62 -9.82
N GLY A 199 6.14 -16.93 -10.09
CA GLY A 199 5.30 -16.20 -11.03
C GLY A 199 5.45 -16.62 -12.50
N GLU A 200 6.23 -17.66 -12.84
CA GLU A 200 6.34 -18.19 -14.20
C GLU A 200 5.14 -19.02 -14.63
N THR A 201 4.39 -19.55 -13.66
CA THR A 201 3.19 -20.34 -13.90
C THR A 201 1.99 -19.78 -13.18
N LEU A 202 0.78 -20.20 -13.58
CA LEU A 202 -0.44 -19.88 -12.83
C LEU A 202 -0.44 -20.64 -11.51
N ALA A 203 -0.19 -19.94 -10.40
CA ALA A 203 -0.34 -20.49 -9.05
C ALA A 203 -1.82 -20.45 -8.63
N LEU A 204 -2.32 -21.54 -8.09
CA LEU A 204 -3.68 -21.63 -7.57
C LEU A 204 -3.64 -22.18 -6.14
N PRO A 205 -4.46 -21.62 -5.23
CA PRO A 205 -4.66 -22.23 -3.93
C PRO A 205 -5.23 -23.65 -4.09
N PRO A 206 -4.92 -24.61 -3.17
CA PRO A 206 -5.32 -26.01 -3.30
C PRO A 206 -6.83 -26.23 -3.57
N PHE A 207 -7.68 -25.37 -3.03
CA PHE A 207 -9.14 -25.49 -3.24
C PHE A 207 -9.59 -25.10 -4.65
N LEU A 208 -8.76 -24.43 -5.45
CA LEU A 208 -9.02 -24.08 -6.85
C LEU A 208 -8.37 -25.04 -7.84
N GLU A 209 -7.37 -25.82 -7.44
CA GLU A 209 -6.68 -26.77 -8.32
C GLU A 209 -7.60 -27.72 -9.08
N PRO A 210 -8.68 -28.27 -8.49
CA PRO A 210 -9.62 -29.12 -9.23
C PRO A 210 -10.32 -28.42 -10.40
N ARG A 211 -10.21 -27.08 -10.48
CA ARG A 211 -10.82 -26.26 -11.54
C ARG A 211 -9.78 -25.63 -12.45
N ARG A 212 -8.52 -26.01 -12.37
CA ARG A 212 -7.41 -25.41 -13.12
C ARG A 212 -7.70 -25.25 -14.60
N GLU A 213 -8.07 -26.31 -15.30
CA GLU A 213 -8.36 -26.26 -16.74
C GLU A 213 -9.46 -25.24 -17.09
N GLN A 214 -10.52 -25.19 -16.29
CA GLN A 214 -11.62 -24.23 -16.48
C GLN A 214 -11.14 -22.79 -16.26
N ILE A 215 -10.29 -22.57 -15.26
CA ILE A 215 -9.75 -21.25 -14.93
C ILE A 215 -8.82 -20.81 -16.06
N GLU A 216 -7.86 -21.63 -16.47
CA GLU A 216 -6.91 -21.33 -17.55
C GLU A 216 -7.63 -21.02 -18.87
N ALA A 217 -8.67 -21.78 -19.22
CA ALA A 217 -9.46 -21.54 -20.42
C ALA A 217 -10.22 -20.19 -20.40
N SER A 218 -10.47 -19.62 -19.23
CA SER A 218 -11.15 -18.34 -19.05
C SER A 218 -10.23 -17.13 -18.98
N LEU A 219 -8.93 -17.34 -18.80
CA LEU A 219 -7.96 -16.27 -18.69
C LEU A 219 -7.63 -15.67 -20.06
N ARG A 220 -7.45 -14.35 -20.07
CA ARG A 220 -6.93 -13.67 -21.26
C ARG A 220 -5.43 -13.99 -21.38
N PRO A 221 -4.98 -14.51 -22.55
CA PRO A 221 -3.56 -14.76 -22.76
C PRO A 221 -2.73 -13.48 -22.57
N LEU A 222 -1.61 -13.58 -21.87
CA LEU A 222 -0.61 -12.51 -21.81
C LEU A 222 0.29 -12.65 -23.02
N THR A 223 0.36 -11.61 -23.85
CA THR A 223 1.32 -11.53 -24.94
C THR A 223 2.50 -10.70 -24.46
N PHE A 224 3.66 -11.34 -24.35
CA PHE A 224 4.92 -10.64 -24.12
C PHE A 224 5.46 -10.25 -25.49
N ASN A 225 5.64 -8.95 -25.74
CA ASN A 225 6.42 -8.48 -26.86
C ASN A 225 7.89 -8.71 -26.48
N GLU A 226 8.56 -9.59 -27.18
CA GLU A 226 10.01 -9.80 -27.08
C GLU A 226 10.80 -8.52 -27.44
#